data_29fb810eafc3c331b732e3ab8f2a482d
#
_entry.id   29fb810eafc3c331b732e3ab8f2a482d
#
_cell.length_a   1.000
_cell.length_b   1.000
_cell.length_c   1.000
_cell.angle_alpha   90.00
_cell.angle_beta   90.00
_cell.angle_gamma   90.00
#
_symmetry.space_group_name_H-M   'P 1'
#
loop_
_entity.id
_entity.type
_entity.pdbx_description
1 polymer ?
#
loop_
_entity_poly.entity_id
_entity_poly.type
_entity_poly.pdbx_seq_one_letter_code
_entity_poly.pdbx_strand_id
1 'polypeptide(L)'
;MTTPVDPDRRPGPAEVLGVPDLPAPILGWRTWRVGRRAQRRADLIAPLAGVVWPARRPMIAHCGSAGHSPPGDRCRCGLYAVSDPGTLEWGPSDVEVLGVVALWGQVVEGTRGWRASHGYPRMIVAGPGVTTEQRAALARRYGVPVHGAGLPAKALATQLSGDREAADRLLHRPVDETEAVLTERMPEWTRRWQARQACTAPRPGTFGRLWRRR
;
A
#
# COMPACT_ATOMS: atom_id res chain seq x y z
N MET A 1 -3.20 12.26 56.06
CA MET A 1 -4.41 13.11 55.83
C MET A 1 -4.69 13.05 54.31
N THR A 2 -5.60 12.20 53.92
CA THR A 2 -6.06 12.02 52.52
C THR A 2 -7.28 12.91 52.33
N THR A 3 -7.18 13.88 51.46
CA THR A 3 -8.31 14.75 51.08
C THR A 3 -9.37 13.92 50.34
N PRO A 4 -10.65 14.01 50.69
CA PRO A 4 -11.72 13.30 49.99
C PRO A 4 -11.89 13.85 48.58
N VAL A 5 -11.97 12.97 47.60
CA VAL A 5 -12.28 13.29 46.18
C VAL A 5 -13.79 13.56 46.12
N ASP A 6 -14.14 14.76 45.70
CA ASP A 6 -15.52 15.21 45.48
C ASP A 6 -16.08 14.51 44.19
N PRO A 7 -17.10 13.64 44.30
CA PRO A 7 -17.64 12.91 43.15
C PRO A 7 -18.49 13.78 42.20
N ASP A 8 -18.83 15.01 42.57
CA ASP A 8 -19.66 15.92 41.76
C ASP A 8 -18.88 17.04 41.05
N ARG A 9 -17.56 17.03 41.14
CA ARG A 9 -16.71 17.99 40.44
C ARG A 9 -16.74 17.75 38.95
N ARG A 10 -17.55 18.51 38.23
CA ARG A 10 -17.47 18.56 36.75
C ARG A 10 -16.09 19.07 36.35
N PRO A 11 -15.37 18.35 35.46
CA PRO A 11 -14.07 18.83 34.97
C PRO A 11 -14.25 20.18 34.28
N GLY A 12 -13.42 21.15 34.67
CA GLY A 12 -13.38 22.46 34.03
C GLY A 12 -12.83 22.34 32.58
N PRO A 13 -13.03 23.41 31.75
CA PRO A 13 -12.60 23.38 30.33
C PRO A 13 -11.12 23.10 30.11
N ALA A 14 -10.27 23.25 31.13
CA ALA A 14 -8.83 22.95 31.02
C ALA A 14 -8.46 21.48 31.25
N GLU A 15 -9.35 20.64 31.79
CA GLU A 15 -9.11 19.20 31.99
C GLU A 15 -9.49 18.34 30.77
N VAL A 16 -10.11 18.94 29.75
CA VAL A 16 -10.41 18.29 28.48
C VAL A 16 -9.21 18.31 27.53
N LEU A 17 -8.10 18.95 27.89
CA LEU A 17 -6.87 19.07 27.08
C LEU A 17 -5.91 17.89 27.19
N GLY A 18 -6.30 16.79 27.78
CA GLY A 18 -5.52 15.55 27.84
C GLY A 18 -5.87 14.54 26.76
N VAL A 19 -6.30 14.96 25.57
CA VAL A 19 -6.25 14.06 24.40
C VAL A 19 -4.77 13.92 24.08
N PRO A 20 -4.17 12.71 24.26
CA PRO A 20 -2.79 12.53 23.84
C PRO A 20 -2.74 12.87 22.36
N ASP A 21 -1.80 13.74 21.96
CA ASP A 21 -1.45 13.91 20.55
C ASP A 21 -1.14 12.51 19.99
N LEU A 22 -2.15 11.92 19.36
CA LEU A 22 -1.91 10.66 18.65
C LEU A 22 -0.93 11.01 17.54
N PRO A 23 0.27 10.43 17.55
CA PRO A 23 1.23 10.71 16.50
C PRO A 23 0.57 10.43 15.16
N ALA A 24 0.76 11.34 14.19
CA ALA A 24 0.22 11.18 12.85
C ALA A 24 0.61 9.78 12.32
N PRO A 25 -0.28 9.08 11.63
CA PRO A 25 0.04 7.76 11.10
C PRO A 25 1.22 7.86 10.13
N ILE A 26 2.11 6.88 10.19
CA ILE A 26 3.21 6.77 9.23
C ILE A 26 2.64 6.30 7.90
N LEU A 27 2.95 7.02 6.83
CA LEU A 27 2.54 6.67 5.48
C LEU A 27 3.67 5.92 4.76
N GLY A 28 3.31 4.87 4.05
CA GLY A 28 4.29 4.11 3.27
C GLY A 28 3.63 3.35 2.12
N TRP A 29 4.46 2.84 1.23
CA TRP A 29 4.02 2.10 0.06
C TRP A 29 3.79 0.64 0.39
N ARG A 30 2.74 0.09 -0.20
CA ARG A 30 2.38 -1.32 -0.06
C ARG A 30 1.68 -1.84 -1.31
N THR A 31 1.77 -3.17 -1.51
CA THR A 31 1.00 -3.86 -2.55
C THR A 31 -0.07 -4.75 -1.95
N TRP A 32 -1.10 -5.00 -2.75
CA TRP A 32 -2.12 -6.02 -2.49
C TRP A 32 -2.47 -6.73 -3.79
N ARG A 33 -2.91 -7.97 -3.69
CA ARG A 33 -3.64 -8.64 -4.75
C ARG A 33 -5.12 -8.31 -4.62
N VAL A 34 -5.80 -8.19 -5.76
CA VAL A 34 -7.26 -8.01 -5.77
C VAL A 34 -7.92 -9.38 -5.85
N GLY A 35 -8.70 -9.72 -4.82
CA GLY A 35 -9.43 -10.98 -4.76
C GLY A 35 -10.63 -10.99 -5.71
N ARG A 36 -10.83 -12.13 -6.38
CA ARG A 36 -11.95 -12.37 -7.30
C ARG A 36 -13.06 -13.20 -6.64
N ARG A 37 -13.51 -12.81 -5.45
CA ARG A 37 -14.70 -13.50 -4.89
C ARG A 37 -15.96 -12.98 -5.56
N ALA A 38 -16.67 -13.88 -6.28
CA ALA A 38 -17.99 -13.71 -6.89
C ALA A 38 -18.23 -12.27 -7.40
N GLN A 39 -17.89 -12.01 -8.63
CA GLN A 39 -18.17 -10.85 -9.53
C GLN A 39 -18.43 -9.44 -8.92
N ARG A 40 -18.67 -9.28 -7.62
CA ARG A 40 -19.10 -8.02 -6.99
C ARG A 40 -18.33 -7.59 -5.75
N ARG A 41 -17.35 -8.35 -5.25
CA ARG A 41 -16.58 -7.99 -4.05
C ARG A 41 -15.09 -8.07 -4.35
N ALA A 42 -14.48 -6.94 -4.62
CA ALA A 42 -13.04 -6.83 -4.65
C ALA A 42 -12.50 -6.81 -3.21
N ASP A 43 -11.65 -7.76 -2.85
CA ASP A 43 -10.94 -7.79 -1.58
C ASP A 43 -9.46 -7.46 -1.81
N LEU A 44 -8.87 -6.68 -0.90
CA LEU A 44 -7.42 -6.51 -0.82
C LEU A 44 -6.82 -7.68 -0.05
N ILE A 45 -5.90 -8.39 -0.69
CA ILE A 45 -5.26 -9.58 -0.12
C ILE A 45 -3.76 -9.31 0.01
N ALA A 46 -3.21 -9.51 1.20
CA ALA A 46 -1.77 -9.40 1.42
C ALA A 46 -1.02 -10.40 0.52
N PRO A 47 -0.05 -9.98 -0.32
CA PRO A 47 0.55 -10.84 -1.34
C PRO A 47 1.23 -12.09 -0.79
N LEU A 48 1.97 -11.95 0.32
CA LEU A 48 2.75 -13.03 0.92
C LEU A 48 1.92 -13.91 1.86
N ALA A 49 1.11 -13.30 2.71
CA ALA A 49 0.37 -14.02 3.74
C ALA A 49 -1.00 -14.54 3.27
N GLY A 50 -1.51 -14.09 2.12
CA GLY A 50 -2.84 -14.45 1.63
C GLY A 50 -4.00 -13.94 2.49
N VAL A 51 -3.72 -13.07 3.46
CA VAL A 51 -4.73 -12.56 4.40
C VAL A 51 -5.54 -11.45 3.76
N VAL A 52 -6.86 -11.54 3.88
CA VAL A 52 -7.80 -10.51 3.42
C VAL A 52 -7.79 -9.33 4.39
N TRP A 53 -7.60 -8.13 3.85
CA TRP A 53 -7.70 -6.90 4.63
C TRP A 53 -9.16 -6.58 4.92
N PRO A 54 -9.51 -6.30 6.18
CA PRO A 54 -10.90 -5.99 6.53
C PRO A 54 -11.30 -4.64 5.93
N ALA A 55 -12.53 -4.56 5.42
CA ALA A 55 -13.07 -3.33 4.91
C ALA A 55 -13.58 -2.45 6.05
N ARG A 56 -13.33 -1.14 5.98
CA ARG A 56 -13.84 -0.11 6.90
C ARG A 56 -13.46 -0.29 8.37
N ARG A 57 -12.40 -1.04 8.63
CA ARG A 57 -11.79 -1.21 9.96
C ARG A 57 -10.31 -1.50 9.81
N PRO A 58 -9.49 -1.17 10.81
CA PRO A 58 -8.07 -1.44 10.76
C PRO A 58 -7.75 -2.91 10.53
N MET A 59 -6.71 -3.16 9.74
CA MET A 59 -5.99 -4.43 9.79
C MET A 59 -5.13 -4.44 11.04
N ILE A 60 -5.26 -5.49 11.84
CA ILE A 60 -4.48 -5.71 13.05
C ILE A 60 -3.45 -6.79 12.74
N ALA A 61 -2.20 -6.53 13.08
CA ALA A 61 -1.14 -7.52 12.93
C ALA A 61 -1.32 -8.67 13.90
N HIS A 62 -1.09 -9.89 13.42
CA HIS A 62 -1.06 -11.08 14.24
C HIS A 62 0.30 -11.77 14.14
N CYS A 63 0.75 -12.38 15.22
CA CYS A 63 1.92 -13.23 15.25
C CYS A 63 1.51 -14.64 15.64
N GLY A 64 1.95 -15.63 14.86
CA GLY A 64 1.74 -17.05 15.20
C GLY A 64 2.66 -17.54 16.33
N SER A 65 3.69 -16.76 16.70
CA SER A 65 4.58 -17.08 17.82
C SER A 65 3.99 -16.53 19.12
N ALA A 66 3.93 -17.35 20.14
CA ALA A 66 3.46 -16.94 21.47
C ALA A 66 4.42 -15.94 22.14
N GLY A 67 3.88 -15.07 23.01
CA GLY A 67 4.66 -14.32 23.98
C GLY A 67 4.98 -12.86 23.64
N HIS A 68 4.47 -12.31 22.52
CA HIS A 68 4.59 -10.87 22.25
C HIS A 68 3.45 -10.31 21.39
N SER A 69 3.25 -9.01 21.50
CA SER A 69 2.36 -8.24 20.60
C SER A 69 3.13 -7.82 19.34
N PRO A 70 2.53 -7.93 18.13
CA PRO A 70 3.16 -7.41 16.92
C PRO A 70 3.25 -5.86 16.89
N PRO A 71 4.33 -5.32 16.28
CA PRO A 71 5.53 -5.99 15.82
C PRO A 71 6.50 -6.26 16.98
N GLY A 72 7.02 -7.50 17.09
CA GLY A 72 8.03 -7.82 18.09
C GLY A 72 9.43 -7.47 17.59
N ASP A 73 10.33 -6.97 18.47
CA ASP A 73 11.69 -6.53 18.10
C ASP A 73 12.54 -7.64 17.49
N ARG A 74 12.42 -8.85 18.03
CA ARG A 74 13.15 -10.05 17.57
C ARG A 74 12.32 -10.95 16.64
N CYS A 75 11.18 -10.47 16.14
CA CYS A 75 10.29 -11.20 15.27
C CYS A 75 10.06 -10.42 13.97
N ARG A 76 9.72 -11.13 12.89
CA ARG A 76 9.36 -10.51 11.60
C ARG A 76 7.86 -10.24 11.45
N CYS A 77 7.10 -10.31 12.53
CA CYS A 77 5.66 -10.01 12.49
C CYS A 77 5.39 -8.51 12.35
N GLY A 78 4.16 -8.18 11.95
CA GLY A 78 3.71 -6.81 11.76
C GLY A 78 3.13 -6.56 10.36
N LEU A 79 2.53 -5.40 10.19
CA LEU A 79 2.08 -4.90 8.90
C LEU A 79 3.19 -4.06 8.29
N TYR A 80 3.62 -4.44 7.09
CA TYR A 80 4.78 -3.81 6.43
C TYR A 80 4.35 -2.72 5.47
N ALA A 81 5.12 -1.64 5.44
CA ALA A 81 5.16 -0.65 4.38
C ALA A 81 6.60 -0.22 4.11
N VAL A 82 6.90 0.15 2.88
CA VAL A 82 8.23 0.63 2.48
C VAL A 82 8.22 2.14 2.21
N SER A 83 9.36 2.78 2.40
CA SER A 83 9.56 4.18 2.07
C SER A 83 9.75 4.41 0.56
N ASP A 84 10.41 3.46 -0.13
CA ASP A 84 10.63 3.47 -1.57
C ASP A 84 9.83 2.34 -2.24
N PRO A 85 8.86 2.66 -3.13
CA PRO A 85 8.04 1.66 -3.79
C PRO A 85 8.83 0.71 -4.70
N GLY A 86 10.03 1.11 -5.16
CA GLY A 86 10.91 0.25 -5.95
C GLY A 86 11.46 -0.96 -5.18
N THR A 87 11.43 -0.91 -3.84
CA THR A 87 11.91 -2.00 -2.96
C THR A 87 10.83 -3.03 -2.60
N LEU A 88 9.60 -2.86 -3.12
CA LEU A 88 8.51 -3.80 -2.88
C LEU A 88 8.79 -5.16 -3.51
N GLU A 89 8.44 -6.21 -2.78
CA GLU A 89 8.45 -7.58 -3.30
C GLU A 89 7.13 -7.87 -4.03
N TRP A 90 7.23 -8.43 -5.23
CA TRP A 90 6.10 -8.69 -6.11
C TRP A 90 5.86 -10.19 -6.23
N GLY A 91 4.60 -10.59 -6.13
CA GLY A 91 4.17 -11.94 -6.45
C GLY A 91 4.01 -12.16 -7.97
N PRO A 92 3.69 -13.39 -8.39
CA PRO A 92 3.49 -13.72 -9.81
C PRO A 92 2.12 -13.28 -10.37
N SER A 93 1.37 -12.44 -9.66
CA SER A 93 -0.01 -12.10 -10.02
C SER A 93 -0.09 -10.79 -10.81
N ASP A 94 -0.76 -10.84 -11.97
CA ASP A 94 -1.03 -9.66 -12.81
C ASP A 94 -2.10 -8.71 -12.24
N VAL A 95 -2.73 -9.07 -11.12
CA VAL A 95 -3.84 -8.33 -10.51
C VAL A 95 -3.39 -7.68 -9.19
N GLU A 96 -2.16 -7.21 -9.17
CA GLU A 96 -1.64 -6.47 -8.03
C GLU A 96 -1.94 -4.97 -8.16
N VAL A 97 -2.19 -4.35 -7.03
CA VAL A 97 -2.36 -2.91 -6.91
C VAL A 97 -1.27 -2.34 -6.01
N LEU A 98 -0.81 -1.16 -6.36
CA LEU A 98 0.07 -0.35 -5.52
C LEU A 98 -0.78 0.61 -4.72
N GLY A 99 -0.39 0.94 -3.51
CA GLY A 99 -1.08 1.99 -2.76
C GLY A 99 -0.28 2.51 -1.59
N VAL A 100 -0.84 3.52 -0.98
CA VAL A 100 -0.35 4.10 0.27
C VAL A 100 -1.14 3.50 1.42
N VAL A 101 -0.43 3.04 2.44
CA VAL A 101 -1.00 2.55 3.69
C VAL A 101 -0.64 3.51 4.82
N ALA A 102 -1.59 3.80 5.68
CA ALA A 102 -1.37 4.45 6.97
C ALA A 102 -1.09 3.36 8.01
N LEU A 103 -0.01 3.51 8.76
CA LEU A 103 0.43 2.63 9.83
C LEU A 103 0.43 3.36 11.16
N TRP A 104 -0.01 2.69 12.23
CA TRP A 104 -0.04 3.27 13.57
C TRP A 104 0.02 2.20 14.67
N GLY A 105 -0.10 2.65 15.92
CA GLY A 105 0.06 1.83 17.11
C GLY A 105 1.54 1.61 17.43
N GLN A 106 1.92 0.41 17.80
CA GLN A 106 3.33 0.09 17.93
C GLN A 106 3.97 0.02 16.54
N VAL A 107 5.01 0.81 16.31
CA VAL A 107 5.73 0.87 15.03
C VAL A 107 7.20 0.59 15.25
N VAL A 108 7.78 -0.24 14.41
CA VAL A 108 9.22 -0.52 14.33
C VAL A 108 9.72 -0.04 12.99
N GLU A 109 10.69 0.86 13.00
CA GLU A 109 11.38 1.33 11.81
C GLU A 109 12.49 0.36 11.41
N GLY A 110 12.65 0.18 10.12
CA GLY A 110 13.72 -0.61 9.51
C GLY A 110 14.37 0.13 8.35
N THR A 111 15.42 -0.43 7.78
CA THR A 111 16.21 0.21 6.71
C THR A 111 15.43 0.47 5.41
N ARG A 112 14.32 -0.23 5.17
CA ARG A 112 13.51 -0.09 3.95
C ARG A 112 12.10 0.45 4.21
N GLY A 113 11.76 0.77 5.45
CA GLY A 113 10.41 1.20 5.83
C GLY A 113 10.02 0.74 7.22
N TRP A 114 8.76 0.41 7.43
CA TRP A 114 8.19 0.23 8.76
C TRP A 114 7.38 -1.06 8.89
N ARG A 115 7.26 -1.53 10.12
CA ARG A 115 6.33 -2.56 10.56
C ARG A 115 5.45 -2.00 11.67
N ALA A 116 4.15 -2.23 11.61
CA ALA A 116 3.23 -1.69 12.60
C ALA A 116 2.24 -2.74 13.11
N SER A 117 1.63 -2.44 14.25
CA SER A 117 0.55 -3.24 14.83
C SER A 117 -0.78 -3.03 14.10
N HIS A 118 -1.01 -1.84 13.56
CA HIS A 118 -2.25 -1.45 12.88
C HIS A 118 -1.95 -0.79 11.54
N GLY A 119 -2.88 -0.94 10.60
CA GLY A 119 -2.79 -0.23 9.33
C GLY A 119 -4.11 -0.25 8.55
N TYR A 120 -4.25 0.75 7.67
CA TYR A 120 -5.38 0.84 6.74
C TYR A 120 -4.94 1.44 5.41
N PRO A 121 -5.50 1.00 4.26
CA PRO A 121 -5.25 1.67 3.00
C PRO A 121 -5.68 3.14 3.06
N ARG A 122 -4.84 4.04 2.55
CA ARG A 122 -5.18 5.46 2.38
C ARG A 122 -5.60 5.76 0.94
N MET A 123 -4.94 5.11 -0.01
CA MET A 123 -5.13 5.29 -1.43
C MET A 123 -4.66 4.04 -2.19
N ILE A 124 -5.27 3.75 -3.31
CA ILE A 124 -4.93 2.61 -4.17
C ILE A 124 -4.75 3.11 -5.60
N VAL A 125 -3.70 2.64 -6.26
CA VAL A 125 -3.49 2.83 -7.69
C VAL A 125 -3.49 1.46 -8.37
N ALA A 126 -4.46 1.26 -9.26
CA ALA A 126 -4.71 0.00 -9.93
C ALA A 126 -4.16 0.04 -11.36
N GLY A 127 -3.41 -0.98 -11.74
CA GLY A 127 -2.94 -1.18 -13.11
C GLY A 127 -4.06 -1.64 -14.07
N PRO A 128 -3.74 -1.81 -15.37
CA PRO A 128 -4.73 -2.15 -16.41
C PRO A 128 -5.41 -3.51 -16.22
N GLY A 129 -4.84 -4.41 -15.41
CA GLY A 129 -5.46 -5.69 -15.06
C GLY A 129 -6.67 -5.59 -14.11
N VAL A 130 -6.93 -4.41 -13.53
CA VAL A 130 -8.07 -4.15 -12.64
C VAL A 130 -9.13 -3.35 -13.37
N THR A 131 -10.30 -3.94 -13.60
CA THR A 131 -11.37 -3.29 -14.37
C THR A 131 -11.92 -2.06 -13.66
N THR A 132 -12.61 -1.18 -14.40
CA THR A 132 -13.26 0.00 -13.83
C THR A 132 -14.29 -0.38 -12.75
N GLU A 133 -15.03 -1.47 -12.98
CA GLU A 133 -16.02 -1.98 -12.02
C GLU A 133 -15.33 -2.47 -10.73
N GLN A 134 -14.19 -3.17 -10.86
CA GLN A 134 -13.40 -3.61 -9.70
C GLN A 134 -12.84 -2.43 -8.93
N ARG A 135 -12.34 -1.38 -9.61
CA ARG A 135 -11.89 -0.14 -8.96
C ARG A 135 -13.02 0.54 -8.17
N ALA A 136 -14.17 0.67 -8.78
CA ALA A 136 -15.36 1.23 -8.12
C ALA A 136 -15.81 0.37 -6.92
N ALA A 137 -15.73 -0.95 -7.04
CA ALA A 137 -16.04 -1.88 -5.95
C ALA A 137 -15.05 -1.76 -4.79
N LEU A 138 -13.73 -1.67 -5.07
CA LEU A 138 -12.69 -1.40 -4.08
C LEU A 138 -12.92 -0.07 -3.36
N ALA A 139 -13.17 1.01 -4.12
CA ALA A 139 -13.42 2.33 -3.54
C ALA A 139 -14.61 2.33 -2.58
N ARG A 140 -15.73 1.74 -2.99
CA ARG A 140 -16.93 1.62 -2.13
C ARG A 140 -16.66 0.75 -0.91
N ARG A 141 -15.95 -0.38 -1.09
CA ARG A 141 -15.72 -1.35 -0.03
C ARG A 141 -14.80 -0.80 1.05
N TYR A 142 -13.69 -0.19 0.67
CA TYR A 142 -12.68 0.32 1.61
C TYR A 142 -12.91 1.78 2.00
N GLY A 143 -13.72 2.54 1.27
CA GLY A 143 -13.94 3.96 1.54
C GLY A 143 -12.70 4.81 1.29
N VAL A 144 -11.84 4.39 0.35
CA VAL A 144 -10.62 5.08 -0.04
C VAL A 144 -10.61 5.32 -1.55
N PRO A 145 -9.94 6.36 -2.04
CA PRO A 145 -9.78 6.58 -3.47
C PRO A 145 -9.05 5.43 -4.15
N VAL A 146 -9.53 5.06 -5.34
CA VAL A 146 -8.93 4.05 -6.20
C VAL A 146 -8.76 4.62 -7.61
N HIS A 147 -7.52 4.96 -7.94
CA HIS A 147 -7.16 5.53 -9.22
C HIS A 147 -6.74 4.44 -10.20
N GLY A 148 -6.99 4.67 -11.50
CA GLY A 148 -6.48 3.82 -12.57
C GLY A 148 -5.14 4.33 -13.08
N ALA A 149 -4.20 3.42 -13.34
CA ALA A 149 -2.95 3.73 -14.01
C ALA A 149 -2.86 2.97 -15.34
N GLY A 150 -2.27 3.61 -16.34
CA GLY A 150 -1.96 2.97 -17.63
C GLY A 150 -0.80 1.97 -17.56
N LEU A 151 -0.20 1.79 -16.39
CA LEU A 151 0.94 0.91 -16.13
C LEU A 151 0.58 -0.21 -15.15
N PRO A 152 1.15 -1.43 -15.32
CA PRO A 152 1.12 -2.44 -14.29
C PRO A 152 1.70 -1.90 -12.97
N ALA A 153 1.17 -2.34 -11.82
CA ALA A 153 1.55 -1.83 -10.52
C ALA A 153 3.07 -1.90 -10.26
N LYS A 154 3.74 -2.97 -10.68
CA LYS A 154 5.20 -3.11 -10.60
C LYS A 154 5.94 -2.07 -11.42
N ALA A 155 5.47 -1.80 -12.65
CA ALA A 155 6.07 -0.78 -13.51
C ALA A 155 5.88 0.62 -12.92
N LEU A 156 4.69 0.90 -12.39
CA LEU A 156 4.40 2.16 -11.68
C LEU A 156 5.34 2.35 -10.48
N ALA A 157 5.52 1.33 -9.64
CA ALA A 157 6.44 1.39 -8.51
C ALA A 157 7.88 1.71 -8.93
N THR A 158 8.33 1.13 -10.06
CA THR A 158 9.65 1.44 -10.62
C THR A 158 9.77 2.90 -11.08
N GLN A 159 8.71 3.46 -11.69
CA GLN A 159 8.72 4.87 -12.09
C GLN A 159 8.74 5.80 -10.87
N LEU A 160 7.92 5.51 -9.86
CA LEU A 160 7.86 6.28 -8.62
C LEU A 160 9.18 6.24 -7.84
N SER A 161 9.88 5.10 -7.82
CA SER A 161 11.21 4.99 -7.22
C SER A 161 12.24 5.91 -7.90
N GLY A 162 12.11 6.12 -9.21
CA GLY A 162 12.95 7.05 -9.98
C GLY A 162 12.45 8.50 -9.97
N ASP A 163 11.24 8.77 -9.50
CA ASP A 163 10.60 10.09 -9.44
C ASP A 163 10.15 10.39 -8.01
N ARG A 164 11.12 10.77 -7.18
CA ARG A 164 10.90 11.00 -5.74
C ARG A 164 9.90 12.11 -5.47
N GLU A 165 9.87 13.14 -6.29
CA GLU A 165 8.91 14.25 -6.16
C GLU A 165 7.48 13.75 -6.30
N ALA A 166 7.20 12.97 -7.35
CA ALA A 166 5.88 12.39 -7.55
C ALA A 166 5.52 11.38 -6.43
N ALA A 167 6.48 10.56 -5.99
CA ALA A 167 6.26 9.63 -4.89
C ALA A 167 5.92 10.35 -3.58
N ASP A 168 6.64 11.43 -3.25
CA ASP A 168 6.39 12.24 -2.06
C ASP A 168 5.03 12.95 -2.13
N ARG A 169 4.69 13.52 -3.28
CA ARG A 169 3.37 14.14 -3.51
C ARG A 169 2.24 13.14 -3.29
N LEU A 170 2.37 11.92 -3.78
CA LEU A 170 1.36 10.87 -3.59
C LEU A 170 1.28 10.36 -2.14
N LEU A 171 2.40 10.37 -1.40
CA LEU A 171 2.42 9.97 0.00
C LEU A 171 1.79 11.02 0.92
N HIS A 172 2.18 12.29 0.76
CA HIS A 172 1.96 13.31 1.78
C HIS A 172 0.91 14.36 1.41
N ARG A 173 0.57 14.50 0.14
CA ARG A 173 -0.44 15.47 -0.31
C ARG A 173 -1.87 14.99 -0.08
N PRO A 174 -2.84 15.90 -0.09
CA PRO A 174 -4.26 15.53 -0.09
C PRO A 174 -4.59 14.57 -1.22
N VAL A 175 -5.51 13.65 -0.95
CA VAL A 175 -5.83 12.56 -1.88
C VAL A 175 -6.45 13.04 -3.19
N ASP A 176 -7.12 14.17 -3.18
CA ASP A 176 -7.68 14.85 -4.35
C ASP A 176 -6.60 15.33 -5.35
N GLU A 177 -5.37 15.58 -4.89
CA GLU A 177 -4.25 15.90 -5.77
C GLU A 177 -3.65 14.66 -6.47
N THR A 178 -3.97 13.45 -6.03
CA THR A 178 -3.40 12.21 -6.57
C THR A 178 -3.68 12.05 -8.06
N GLU A 179 -4.90 12.34 -8.51
CA GLU A 179 -5.28 12.23 -9.91
C GLU A 179 -4.50 13.21 -10.79
N ALA A 180 -4.26 14.43 -10.29
CA ALA A 180 -3.44 15.42 -10.98
C ALA A 180 -1.99 14.92 -11.18
N VAL A 181 -1.37 14.36 -10.14
CA VAL A 181 -0.01 13.79 -10.22
C VAL A 181 0.04 12.65 -11.24
N LEU A 182 -0.92 11.72 -11.18
CA LEU A 182 -0.96 10.61 -12.11
C LEU A 182 -1.19 11.08 -13.56
N THR A 183 -2.08 12.04 -13.77
CA THR A 183 -2.35 12.61 -15.10
C THR A 183 -1.13 13.30 -15.67
N GLU A 184 -0.40 14.06 -14.86
CA GLU A 184 0.81 14.79 -15.26
C GLU A 184 1.94 13.81 -15.64
N ARG A 185 2.20 12.79 -14.84
CA ARG A 185 3.39 11.93 -14.97
C ARG A 185 3.17 10.69 -15.84
N MET A 186 1.95 10.19 -15.93
CA MET A 186 1.64 8.92 -16.60
C MET A 186 2.08 8.85 -18.07
N PRO A 187 1.93 9.89 -18.90
CA PRO A 187 2.37 9.82 -20.30
C PRO A 187 3.88 9.55 -20.44
N GLU A 188 4.70 10.21 -19.62
CA GLU A 188 6.14 10.03 -19.63
C GLU A 188 6.54 8.65 -19.10
N TRP A 189 5.97 8.23 -17.98
CA TRP A 189 6.22 6.92 -17.37
C TRP A 189 5.83 5.77 -18.31
N THR A 190 4.73 5.90 -19.03
CA THR A 190 4.30 4.92 -20.05
C THR A 190 5.30 4.81 -21.18
N ARG A 191 5.78 5.95 -21.74
CA ARG A 191 6.81 5.94 -22.78
C ARG A 191 8.10 5.28 -22.29
N ARG A 192 8.58 5.61 -21.09
CA ARG A 192 9.78 5.02 -20.51
C ARG A 192 9.64 3.51 -20.31
N TRP A 193 8.48 3.06 -19.86
CA TRP A 193 8.20 1.63 -19.67
C TRP A 193 8.17 0.89 -21.00
N GLN A 194 7.47 1.41 -22.02
CA GLN A 194 7.40 0.81 -23.36
C GLN A 194 8.79 0.73 -24.00
N ALA A 195 9.62 1.76 -23.90
CA ALA A 195 10.98 1.74 -24.40
C ALA A 195 11.82 0.62 -23.77
N ARG A 196 11.69 0.40 -22.46
CA ARG A 196 12.38 -0.72 -21.78
C ARG A 196 11.89 -2.08 -22.27
N GLN A 197 10.59 -2.27 -22.49
CA GLN A 197 10.03 -3.51 -23.01
C GLN A 197 10.57 -3.81 -24.40
N ALA A 198 10.65 -2.81 -25.28
CA ALA A 198 11.21 -2.97 -26.62
C ALA A 198 12.70 -3.39 -26.60
N CYS A 199 13.48 -2.89 -25.64
CA CYS A 199 14.89 -3.28 -25.48
C CYS A 199 15.08 -4.71 -24.94
N THR A 200 14.12 -5.23 -24.18
CA THR A 200 14.16 -6.57 -23.56
C THR A 200 13.50 -7.65 -24.43
N ALA A 201 12.76 -7.26 -25.48
CA ALA A 201 12.14 -8.20 -26.42
C ALA A 201 13.23 -8.99 -27.15
N PRO A 202 13.13 -10.33 -27.24
CA PRO A 202 14.09 -11.13 -28.02
C PRO A 202 14.04 -10.67 -29.49
N ARG A 203 15.21 -10.36 -30.07
CA ARG A 203 15.30 -9.96 -31.47
C ARG A 203 14.69 -11.06 -32.35
N PRO A 204 13.73 -10.73 -33.24
CA PRO A 204 13.21 -11.72 -34.17
C PRO A 204 14.37 -12.20 -35.04
N GLY A 205 14.76 -13.48 -34.91
CA GLY A 205 15.82 -14.08 -35.73
C GLY A 205 16.73 -15.08 -35.03
N THR A 206 16.72 -15.19 -33.69
CA THR A 206 17.66 -16.09 -32.98
C THR A 206 17.15 -17.53 -32.82
N PHE A 207 15.90 -17.84 -33.13
CA PHE A 207 15.31 -19.19 -32.99
C PHE A 207 15.36 -20.04 -34.28
N GLY A 208 15.90 -19.51 -35.38
CA GLY A 208 15.83 -20.14 -36.72
C GLY A 208 16.95 -21.11 -37.06
N ARG A 209 17.96 -21.42 -36.22
CA ARG A 209 19.13 -22.22 -36.63
C ARG A 209 19.41 -23.51 -35.85
N LEU A 210 18.59 -23.91 -34.93
CA LEU A 210 18.85 -25.10 -34.09
C LEU A 210 18.05 -26.36 -34.46
N TRP A 211 17.20 -26.34 -35.49
CA TRP A 211 16.42 -27.50 -35.92
C TRP A 211 16.64 -27.85 -37.41
N ARG A 212 17.88 -27.88 -37.88
CA ARG A 212 18.25 -28.61 -39.10
C ARG A 212 19.53 -29.37 -38.83
N ARG A 213 19.43 -30.51 -38.23
CA ARG A 213 20.30 -31.67 -38.45
C ARG A 213 19.71 -32.90 -37.79
N ARG A 214 19.32 -33.80 -38.70
CA ARG A 214 19.15 -35.24 -38.80
C ARG A 214 17.83 -35.81 -38.32
#